data_9d4a3d6a013c1344214ff297170945fd
#
_entry.id   9d4a3d6a013c1344214ff297170945fd
#
_cell.length_a   1.000
_cell.length_b   1.000
_cell.length_c   1.000
_cell.angle_alpha   90.00
_cell.angle_beta   90.00
_cell.angle_gamma   90.00
#
_symmetry.space_group_name_H-M   'P 1'
#
loop_
_entity.id
_entity.type
_entity.pdbx_description
1 polymer ?
#
loop_
_entity_poly.entity_id
_entity_poly.type
_entity_poly.pdbx_seq_one_letter_code
_entity_poly.pdbx_strand_id
1 'polypeptide(L)'
;VLGVLESADFAHLFGPESLAEVSITGTATAPDGTIFVISGQIDRLVISDGRVAIVDYKSNRPPPAQATAVAPVYLRQMAAYRHVVQETWPDRAVDAYLLWTDAPRLMALPADLLDPYAPAGRTPV
;
A
#
# COMPACT_ATOMS: atom_id res chain seq x y z
N VAL A 1 -7.05 10.41 -16.88
CA VAL A 1 -7.01 10.84 -15.54
C VAL A 1 -6.14 12.10 -15.40
N LEU A 2 -6.61 13.14 -16.09
CA LEU A 2 -5.85 14.40 -16.16
C LEU A 2 -5.66 15.04 -14.78
N GLY A 3 -6.69 14.98 -13.93
CA GLY A 3 -6.60 15.58 -12.59
C GLY A 3 -5.48 14.98 -11.75
N VAL A 4 -5.25 13.67 -11.86
CA VAL A 4 -4.18 13.01 -11.15
C VAL A 4 -2.82 13.46 -11.68
N LEU A 5 -2.65 13.49 -13.01
CA LEU A 5 -1.38 13.82 -13.63
C LEU A 5 -1.02 15.28 -13.47
N GLU A 6 -2.00 16.16 -13.33
CA GLU A 6 -1.77 17.59 -13.18
C GLU A 6 -1.47 18.00 -11.74
N SER A 7 -1.80 17.17 -10.77
CA SER A 7 -1.59 17.50 -9.37
C SER A 7 -0.11 17.34 -9.01
N ALA A 8 0.44 18.33 -8.33
CA ALA A 8 1.81 18.25 -7.82
C ALA A 8 1.97 17.10 -6.82
N ASP A 9 0.90 16.74 -6.10
CA ASP A 9 0.92 15.64 -5.14
C ASP A 9 1.10 14.30 -5.82
N PHE A 10 0.69 14.18 -7.09
CA PHE A 10 0.76 12.93 -7.83
C PHE A 10 1.95 12.85 -8.79
N ALA A 11 2.54 13.97 -9.13
CA ALA A 11 3.56 14.01 -10.19
C ALA A 11 4.72 13.06 -9.91
N HIS A 12 5.19 13.01 -8.66
CA HIS A 12 6.33 12.16 -8.31
C HIS A 12 6.00 10.66 -8.38
N LEU A 13 4.73 10.29 -8.33
CA LEU A 13 4.32 8.89 -8.43
C LEU A 13 4.60 8.30 -9.81
N PHE A 14 4.79 9.14 -10.80
CA PHE A 14 5.02 8.72 -12.18
C PHE A 14 6.38 9.17 -12.71
N GLY A 15 7.25 9.61 -11.80
CA GLY A 15 8.59 10.05 -12.16
C GLY A 15 9.59 8.90 -12.30
N PRO A 16 10.88 9.21 -12.51
CA PRO A 16 11.92 8.19 -12.73
C PRO A 16 12.12 7.22 -11.57
N GLU A 17 11.74 7.62 -10.37
CA GLU A 17 11.91 6.78 -9.15
C GLU A 17 10.72 5.86 -8.92
N SER A 18 9.72 5.91 -9.80
CA SER A 18 8.50 5.13 -9.69
C SER A 18 8.57 3.89 -10.57
N LEU A 19 8.28 2.75 -9.98
CA LEU A 19 8.29 1.46 -10.66
C LEU A 19 6.85 0.94 -10.78
N ALA A 20 6.48 0.50 -11.99
CA ALA A 20 5.15 -0.06 -12.24
C ALA A 20 5.18 -1.58 -12.12
N GLU A 21 4.07 -2.14 -11.63
CA GLU A 21 3.81 -3.58 -11.68
C GLU A 21 4.93 -4.39 -11.01
N VAL A 22 5.24 -4.04 -9.77
CA VAL A 22 6.33 -4.68 -9.02
C VAL A 22 5.81 -5.95 -8.34
N SER A 23 6.36 -7.09 -8.74
CA SER A 23 6.05 -8.36 -8.07
C SER A 23 6.78 -8.43 -6.75
N ILE A 24 6.07 -8.85 -5.71
CA ILE A 24 6.62 -8.99 -4.37
C ILE A 24 6.38 -10.40 -3.85
N THR A 25 7.30 -10.89 -3.04
CA THR A 25 7.17 -12.15 -2.32
C THR A 25 7.86 -12.00 -0.97
N GLY A 26 7.21 -12.45 0.08
CA GLY A 26 7.77 -12.44 1.40
C GLY A 26 7.07 -13.44 2.29
N THR A 27 7.44 -13.49 3.55
CA THR A 27 6.83 -14.39 4.53
C THR A 27 6.35 -13.61 5.74
N ALA A 28 5.35 -14.17 6.42
CA ALA A 28 4.89 -13.67 7.70
C ALA A 28 4.66 -14.87 8.62
N THR A 29 4.74 -14.63 9.91
CA THR A 29 4.54 -15.66 10.92
C THR A 29 3.26 -15.38 11.68
N ALA A 30 2.34 -16.34 11.67
CA ALA A 30 1.09 -16.26 12.41
C ALA A 30 1.35 -16.36 13.92
N PRO A 31 0.38 -15.97 14.79
CA PRO A 31 0.56 -16.06 16.24
C PRO A 31 0.86 -17.47 16.74
N ASP A 32 0.40 -18.49 16.03
CA ASP A 32 0.65 -19.91 16.38
C ASP A 32 2.00 -20.41 15.89
N GLY A 33 2.82 -19.57 15.29
CA GLY A 33 4.13 -19.94 14.77
C GLY A 33 4.12 -20.41 13.32
N THR A 34 2.95 -20.52 12.70
CA THR A 34 2.86 -20.94 11.29
C THR A 34 3.45 -19.85 10.39
N ILE A 35 4.33 -20.27 9.48
CA ILE A 35 4.92 -19.37 8.48
C ILE A 35 4.12 -19.51 7.19
N PHE A 36 3.72 -18.38 6.62
CA PHE A 36 3.00 -18.39 5.35
C PHE A 36 3.63 -17.39 4.39
N VAL A 37 3.44 -17.65 3.09
CA VAL A 37 4.00 -16.84 2.01
C VAL A 37 2.99 -15.79 1.60
N ILE A 38 3.49 -14.57 1.43
CA ILE A 38 2.72 -13.47 0.85
C ILE A 38 3.33 -13.19 -0.51
N SER A 39 2.51 -13.23 -1.56
CA SER A 39 2.95 -12.83 -2.89
C SER A 39 1.86 -12.01 -3.56
N GLY A 40 2.26 -11.11 -4.44
CA GLY A 40 1.34 -10.25 -5.14
C GLY A 40 2.08 -9.31 -6.06
N GLN A 41 1.32 -8.36 -6.60
CA GLN A 41 1.87 -7.36 -7.50
C GLN A 41 1.39 -5.99 -7.04
N ILE A 42 2.34 -5.10 -6.80
CA ILE A 42 2.06 -3.71 -6.44
C ILE A 42 1.96 -2.92 -7.74
N ASP A 43 0.86 -2.18 -7.91
CA ASP A 43 0.64 -1.42 -9.15
C ASP A 43 1.72 -0.38 -9.37
N ARG A 44 2.14 0.30 -8.31
CA ARG A 44 3.20 1.28 -8.40
C ARG A 44 3.96 1.38 -7.07
N LEU A 45 5.28 1.44 -7.19
CA LEU A 45 6.18 1.54 -6.04
C LEU A 45 7.11 2.73 -6.27
N VAL A 46 7.12 3.68 -5.34
CA VAL A 46 7.98 4.86 -5.43
C VAL A 46 9.03 4.80 -4.34
N ILE A 47 10.29 4.68 -4.73
CA ILE A 47 11.41 4.58 -3.81
C ILE A 47 12.12 5.94 -3.77
N SER A 48 12.20 6.52 -2.60
CA SER A 48 12.88 7.80 -2.39
C SER A 48 13.73 7.74 -1.13
N ASP A 49 14.47 8.79 -0.85
CA ASP A 49 15.35 8.83 0.32
C ASP A 49 14.54 8.65 1.61
N GLY A 50 14.84 7.58 2.33
CA GLY A 50 14.21 7.28 3.60
C GLY A 50 12.76 6.80 3.54
N ARG A 51 12.15 6.72 2.36
CA ARG A 51 10.74 6.34 2.23
C ARG A 51 10.50 5.44 1.02
N VAL A 52 9.47 4.59 1.13
CA VAL A 52 8.92 3.83 0.01
C VAL A 52 7.41 4.01 0.04
N ALA A 53 6.83 4.40 -1.08
CA ALA A 53 5.37 4.54 -1.19
C ALA A 53 4.80 3.40 -2.04
N ILE A 54 3.75 2.76 -1.53
CA ILE A 54 2.99 1.73 -2.24
C ILE A 54 1.73 2.40 -2.74
N VAL A 55 1.43 2.24 -4.03
CA VAL A 55 0.20 2.77 -4.62
C VAL A 55 -0.54 1.64 -5.31
N ASP A 56 -1.79 1.44 -4.97
CA ASP A 56 -2.65 0.45 -5.61
C ASP A 56 -3.84 1.17 -6.25
N TYR A 57 -4.18 0.77 -7.48
CA TYR A 57 -5.25 1.40 -8.26
C TYR A 57 -6.57 0.71 -7.97
N LYS A 58 -7.61 1.52 -7.72
CA LYS A 58 -8.96 1.02 -7.47
C LYS A 58 -9.95 1.80 -8.33
N SER A 59 -10.97 1.11 -8.82
CA SER A 59 -11.96 1.70 -9.74
C SER A 59 -13.39 1.66 -9.20
N ASN A 60 -13.58 1.50 -7.90
CA ASN A 60 -14.91 1.45 -7.29
C ASN A 60 -15.73 2.71 -7.55
N ARG A 61 -17.03 2.53 -7.72
CA ARG A 61 -17.99 3.61 -7.98
C ARG A 61 -19.11 3.58 -6.95
N PRO A 62 -19.27 4.62 -6.12
CA PRO A 62 -18.31 5.70 -5.90
C PRO A 62 -17.13 5.26 -5.05
N PRO A 63 -16.01 5.98 -5.07
CA PRO A 63 -14.93 5.70 -4.14
C PRO A 63 -15.37 6.08 -2.72
N PRO A 64 -14.81 5.42 -1.69
CA PRO A 64 -15.11 5.80 -0.31
C PRO A 64 -14.70 7.25 -0.04
N ALA A 65 -15.44 7.91 0.82
CA ALA A 65 -15.17 9.31 1.14
C ALA A 65 -13.89 9.48 1.96
N GLN A 66 -13.53 8.48 2.74
CA GLN A 66 -12.36 8.54 3.63
C GLN A 66 -11.77 7.15 3.84
N ALA A 67 -10.53 7.11 4.32
CA ALA A 67 -9.79 5.87 4.47
C ALA A 67 -10.49 4.86 5.38
N THR A 68 -11.16 5.32 6.43
CA THR A 68 -11.88 4.44 7.35
C THR A 68 -13.07 3.73 6.70
N ALA A 69 -13.54 4.22 5.55
CA ALA A 69 -14.64 3.60 4.82
C ALA A 69 -14.17 2.60 3.74
N VAL A 70 -12.86 2.41 3.60
CA VAL A 70 -12.31 1.44 2.64
C VAL A 70 -12.67 0.02 3.06
N ALA A 71 -13.03 -0.83 2.09
CA ALA A 71 -13.38 -2.21 2.36
C ALA A 71 -12.25 -2.96 3.05
N PRO A 72 -12.54 -3.75 4.08
CA PRO A 72 -11.49 -4.49 4.82
C PRO A 72 -10.61 -5.38 3.95
N VAL A 73 -11.12 -5.93 2.87
CA VAL A 73 -10.32 -6.76 1.96
C VAL A 73 -9.17 -5.96 1.34
N TYR A 74 -9.40 -4.67 1.04
CA TYR A 74 -8.35 -3.81 0.51
C TYR A 74 -7.35 -3.41 1.59
N LEU A 75 -7.84 -3.18 2.80
CA LEU A 75 -6.95 -2.85 3.93
C LEU A 75 -6.04 -4.04 4.25
N ARG A 76 -6.56 -5.26 4.21
CA ARG A 76 -5.74 -6.46 4.40
C ARG A 76 -4.69 -6.61 3.30
N GLN A 77 -5.08 -6.35 2.05
CA GLN A 77 -4.14 -6.41 0.92
C GLN A 77 -3.00 -5.41 1.10
N MET A 78 -3.34 -4.18 1.44
CA MET A 78 -2.33 -3.13 1.59
C MET A 78 -1.46 -3.34 2.82
N ALA A 79 -2.02 -3.88 3.90
CA ALA A 79 -1.24 -4.25 5.08
C ALA A 79 -0.24 -5.35 4.77
N ALA A 80 -0.63 -6.34 3.96
CA ALA A 80 0.26 -7.41 3.52
C ALA A 80 1.39 -6.87 2.65
N TYR A 81 1.07 -6.00 1.70
CA TYR A 81 2.09 -5.37 0.85
C TYR A 81 3.06 -4.53 1.67
N ARG A 82 2.54 -3.75 2.61
CA ARG A 82 3.37 -2.94 3.50
C ARG A 82 4.35 -3.81 4.29
N HIS A 83 3.87 -4.95 4.79
CA HIS A 83 4.72 -5.88 5.53
C HIS A 83 5.91 -6.35 4.69
N VAL A 84 5.65 -6.82 3.47
CA VAL A 84 6.72 -7.31 2.59
C VAL A 84 7.70 -6.20 2.22
N VAL A 85 7.18 -5.01 1.92
CA VAL A 85 8.02 -3.86 1.56
C VAL A 85 8.87 -3.43 2.76
N GLN A 86 8.31 -3.41 3.96
CA GLN A 86 9.08 -3.08 5.17
C GLN A 86 10.22 -4.06 5.41
N GLU A 87 10.02 -5.34 5.12
CA GLU A 87 11.08 -6.33 5.26
C GLU A 87 12.15 -6.18 4.19
N THR A 88 11.76 -5.76 3.00
CA THR A 88 12.69 -5.55 1.89
C THR A 88 13.55 -4.30 2.09
N TRP A 89 12.96 -3.24 2.64
CA TRP A 89 13.66 -1.97 2.92
C TRP A 89 13.47 -1.58 4.39
N PRO A 90 14.13 -2.29 5.30
CA PRO A 90 13.91 -2.07 6.74
C PRO A 90 14.33 -0.70 7.24
N ASP A 91 15.19 0.01 6.49
CA ASP A 91 15.67 1.33 6.87
C ASP A 91 14.80 2.48 6.37
N ARG A 92 13.69 2.16 5.68
CA ARG A 92 12.83 3.17 5.09
C ARG A 92 11.44 3.13 5.70
N ALA A 93 10.82 4.30 5.82
CA ALA A 93 9.40 4.38 6.18
C ALA A 93 8.56 3.96 4.97
N VAL A 94 7.50 3.22 5.20
CA VAL A 94 6.62 2.74 4.13
C VAL A 94 5.26 3.43 4.26
N ASP A 95 4.85 4.11 3.19
CA ASP A 95 3.55 4.76 3.08
C ASP A 95 2.68 3.95 2.12
N ALA A 96 1.39 3.87 2.40
CA ALA A 96 0.45 3.15 1.55
C ALA A 96 -0.66 4.09 1.08
N TYR A 97 -0.98 3.99 -0.20
CA TYR A 97 -1.99 4.82 -0.83
C TYR A 97 -2.90 3.98 -1.73
N LEU A 98 -4.16 4.37 -1.82
CA LEU A 98 -5.06 3.91 -2.87
C LEU A 98 -5.28 5.06 -3.84
N LEU A 99 -5.17 4.79 -5.13
CA LEU A 99 -5.50 5.75 -6.18
C LEU A 99 -6.82 5.35 -6.80
N TRP A 100 -7.85 6.15 -6.55
CA TRP A 100 -9.18 5.91 -7.09
C TRP A 100 -9.24 6.49 -8.49
N THR A 101 -9.33 5.63 -9.50
CA THR A 101 -9.21 6.06 -10.89
C THR A 101 -10.50 6.59 -11.48
N ASP A 102 -11.66 6.16 -10.96
CA ASP A 102 -12.96 6.61 -11.47
C ASP A 102 -13.22 8.08 -11.15
N ALA A 103 -12.84 8.51 -9.96
CA ALA A 103 -12.84 9.91 -9.56
C ALA A 103 -11.43 10.20 -9.04
N PRO A 104 -10.53 10.73 -9.89
CA PRO A 104 -9.09 10.75 -9.57
C PRO A 104 -8.80 11.34 -8.21
N ARG A 105 -8.35 10.47 -7.30
CA ARG A 105 -8.06 10.86 -5.93
C ARG A 105 -7.06 9.92 -5.30
N LEU A 106 -5.99 10.47 -4.75
CA LEU A 106 -5.01 9.72 -4.00
C LEU A 106 -5.41 9.72 -2.52
N MET A 107 -5.57 8.54 -1.96
CA MET A 107 -6.00 8.38 -0.57
C MET A 107 -4.88 7.74 0.24
N ALA A 108 -4.37 8.46 1.23
CA ALA A 108 -3.40 7.90 2.16
C ALA A 108 -4.08 6.93 3.13
N LEU A 109 -3.44 5.80 3.39
CA LEU A 109 -3.90 4.84 4.39
C LEU A 109 -2.97 4.94 5.60
N PRO A 110 -3.41 5.54 6.71
CA PRO A 110 -2.55 5.71 7.88
C PRO A 110 -2.09 4.38 8.46
N ALA A 111 -0.92 4.37 9.07
CA ALA A 111 -0.35 3.17 9.67
C ALA A 111 -1.29 2.54 10.71
N ASP A 112 -1.92 3.35 11.55
CA ASP A 112 -2.83 2.85 12.57
C ASP A 112 -4.08 2.21 12.00
N LEU A 113 -4.49 2.60 10.79
CA LEU A 113 -5.60 1.95 10.09
C LEU A 113 -5.19 0.56 9.58
N LEU A 114 -3.96 0.41 9.12
CA LEU A 114 -3.47 -0.85 8.56
C LEU A 114 -2.96 -1.83 9.62
N ASP A 115 -2.50 -1.34 10.75
CA ASP A 115 -1.92 -2.16 11.80
C ASP A 115 -2.80 -3.35 12.24
N PRO A 116 -4.12 -3.18 12.43
CA PRO A 116 -4.98 -4.31 12.79
C PRO A 116 -5.03 -5.42 11.75
N TYR A 117 -4.68 -5.11 10.51
CA TYR A 117 -4.70 -6.08 9.42
C TYR A 117 -3.31 -6.65 9.10
N ALA A 118 -2.31 -6.33 9.89
CA ALA A 118 -0.95 -6.77 9.63
C ALA A 118 -0.87 -8.29 9.63
N PRO A 119 -0.25 -8.89 8.59
CA PRO A 119 -0.24 -10.35 8.44
C PRO A 119 0.72 -11.06 9.39
N ALA A 120 1.64 -10.33 10.00
CA ALA A 120 2.70 -10.91 10.82
C ALA A 120 2.23 -11.37 12.19
N GLY A 121 0.98 -11.71 12.36
CA GLY A 121 0.48 -12.21 13.61
C GLY A 121 0.73 -11.23 14.75
N ARG A 122 0.49 -9.96 14.50
CA ARG A 122 0.63 -8.98 15.56
C ARG A 122 -0.19 -9.40 16.74
N THR A 123 0.48 -9.80 17.76
CA THR A 123 -0.19 -9.93 19.02
C THR A 123 -0.66 -8.55 19.43
N PRO A 124 -1.96 -8.37 19.61
CA PRO A 124 -2.42 -7.20 20.32
C PRO A 124 -1.83 -7.28 21.70
N VAL A 125 -0.97 -6.40 21.93
CA VAL A 125 -0.32 -6.38 23.22
C VAL A 125 -1.22 -5.70 24.22
#